data_a043dc3deb52f08aa17617a1e1b11024
#
_entry.id   a043dc3deb52f08aa17617a1e1b11024
#
_cell.length_a   1.000
_cell.length_b   1.000
_cell.length_c   1.000
_cell.angle_alpha   90.00
_cell.angle_beta   90.00
_cell.angle_gamma   90.00
#
_symmetry.space_group_name_H-M   'P 1'
#
loop_
_entity.id
_entity.type
_entity.pdbx_description
1 polymer ?
#
loop_
_entity_poly.entity_id
_entity_poly.type
_entity_poly.pdbx_seq_one_letter_code
_entity_poly.pdbx_strand_id
1 'polypeptide(L)'
;SSPAGTGEHRADLTALGIREVAIELNNSSFDAFITELAPDIVLFDQFMIEEQFGWRVEKHCPNALRVLETSDLQSLRHARHQRLKDRLKDRDDANDFTELFAPALREEFELMADADLAKREIAALYRCDLNLMISEVEIELLVEQFKLPRDLLHWCPLMVEPPSAPPVPFADRAHFLSIGNFRHAPNWDAVLWMKTAIWPLIREQLPKAQLHIYGAYTPP
;
A
#
# COMPACT_ATOMS: atom_id res chain seq x y z
N SER A 1 -7.35 8.91 7.19
CA SER A 1 -7.36 10.37 7.00
C SER A 1 -7.32 10.72 5.52
N SER A 2 -8.11 11.66 5.05
CA SER A 2 -8.07 12.11 3.66
C SER A 2 -7.87 13.63 3.62
N PRO A 3 -6.71 14.12 3.19
CA PRO A 3 -6.48 15.55 2.99
C PRO A 3 -7.19 16.09 1.74
N ALA A 4 -7.69 15.22 0.86
CA ALA A 4 -8.16 15.57 -0.48
C ALA A 4 -9.67 15.79 -0.58
N GLY A 5 -10.39 15.98 0.50
CA GLY A 5 -11.83 16.17 0.47
C GLY A 5 -12.61 14.90 0.08
N THR A 6 -13.91 15.06 -0.07
CA THR A 6 -14.84 13.96 -0.28
C THR A 6 -15.15 13.78 -1.76
N GLY A 7 -14.87 12.61 -2.31
CA GLY A 7 -15.27 12.26 -3.68
C GLY A 7 -16.72 11.80 -3.78
N GLU A 8 -17.23 11.76 -5.01
CA GLU A 8 -18.60 11.31 -5.35
C GLU A 8 -18.94 9.91 -4.83
N HIS A 9 -17.92 9.04 -4.68
CA HIS A 9 -18.07 7.64 -4.22
C HIS A 9 -17.69 7.43 -2.75
N ARG A 10 -17.73 8.51 -1.96
CA ARG A 10 -17.44 8.38 -0.52
C ARG A 10 -18.46 7.50 0.18
N ALA A 11 -17.99 6.55 0.99
CA ALA A 11 -18.84 5.79 1.89
C ALA A 11 -19.48 6.74 2.94
N ASP A 12 -20.75 6.51 3.25
CA ASP A 12 -21.41 7.19 4.36
C ASP A 12 -20.95 6.57 5.68
N LEU A 13 -19.92 7.16 6.27
CA LEU A 13 -19.35 6.70 7.53
C LEU A 13 -20.34 6.86 8.70
N THR A 14 -21.21 7.87 8.63
CA THR A 14 -22.23 8.09 9.68
C THR A 14 -23.24 6.96 9.69
N ALA A 15 -23.67 6.46 8.52
CA ALA A 15 -24.54 5.29 8.41
C ALA A 15 -23.91 4.01 8.98
N LEU A 16 -22.57 3.96 9.03
CA LEU A 16 -21.80 2.88 9.65
C LEU A 16 -21.54 3.10 11.15
N GLY A 17 -22.11 4.15 11.74
CA GLY A 17 -21.89 4.50 13.15
C GLY A 17 -20.53 5.15 13.44
N ILE A 18 -19.82 5.59 12.42
CA ILE A 18 -18.48 6.20 12.55
C ILE A 18 -18.63 7.72 12.64
N ARG A 19 -18.12 8.30 13.72
CA ARG A 19 -18.06 9.76 13.88
C ARG A 19 -16.85 10.33 13.14
N GLU A 20 -17.10 11.30 12.29
CA GLU A 20 -16.03 12.05 11.62
C GLU A 20 -15.76 13.36 12.36
N VAL A 21 -14.47 13.67 12.53
CA VAL A 21 -14.02 14.93 13.14
C VAL A 21 -12.95 15.56 12.26
N ALA A 22 -13.15 16.81 11.88
CA ALA A 22 -12.13 17.58 11.18
C ALA A 22 -10.99 17.94 12.16
N ILE A 23 -9.77 17.67 11.74
CA ILE A 23 -8.55 17.95 12.51
C ILE A 23 -7.68 18.91 11.73
N GLU A 24 -7.20 19.96 12.39
CA GLU A 24 -6.21 20.86 11.83
C GLU A 24 -4.79 20.37 12.09
N LEU A 25 -3.97 20.37 11.05
CA LEU A 25 -2.55 20.03 11.18
C LEU A 25 -1.81 21.08 12.00
N ASN A 26 -0.89 20.63 12.84
CA ASN A 26 -0.05 21.49 13.69
C ASN A 26 -0.85 22.41 14.64
N ASN A 27 -2.07 22.02 14.99
CA ASN A 27 -2.94 22.78 15.87
C ASN A 27 -3.18 22.04 17.18
N SER A 28 -3.23 22.78 18.30
CA SER A 28 -3.47 22.21 19.64
C SER A 28 -4.93 21.76 19.84
N SER A 29 -5.84 22.06 18.93
CA SER A 29 -7.21 21.52 18.95
C SER A 29 -7.25 20.01 18.97
N PHE A 30 -6.28 19.34 18.31
CA PHE A 30 -6.14 17.89 18.39
C PHE A 30 -5.85 17.41 19.82
N ASP A 31 -5.05 18.13 20.60
CA ASP A 31 -4.69 17.75 21.96
C ASP A 31 -5.93 17.73 22.87
N ALA A 32 -6.77 18.77 22.76
CA ALA A 32 -8.04 18.83 23.48
C ALA A 32 -9.00 17.71 23.03
N PHE A 33 -9.12 17.50 21.72
CA PHE A 33 -9.97 16.46 21.16
C PHE A 33 -9.57 15.06 21.62
N ILE A 34 -8.27 14.70 21.54
CA ILE A 34 -7.83 13.35 21.91
C ILE A 34 -7.91 13.11 23.42
N THR A 35 -7.71 14.17 24.22
CA THR A 35 -7.87 14.10 25.69
C THR A 35 -9.33 13.85 26.06
N GLU A 36 -10.28 14.55 25.44
CA GLU A 36 -11.71 14.37 25.66
C GLU A 36 -12.19 12.99 25.19
N LEU A 37 -11.70 12.55 24.02
CA LEU A 37 -12.05 11.25 23.44
C LEU A 37 -11.55 10.09 24.31
N ALA A 38 -10.38 10.23 24.92
CA ALA A 38 -9.71 9.23 25.74
C ALA A 38 -9.78 7.80 25.17
N PRO A 39 -9.30 7.56 23.94
CA PRO A 39 -9.46 6.29 23.26
C PRO A 39 -8.59 5.20 23.89
N ASP A 40 -9.07 3.96 23.85
CA ASP A 40 -8.28 2.77 24.23
C ASP A 40 -7.28 2.38 23.12
N ILE A 41 -7.64 2.64 21.86
CA ILE A 41 -6.81 2.29 20.69
C ILE A 41 -6.79 3.48 19.74
N VAL A 42 -5.59 3.79 19.21
CA VAL A 42 -5.40 4.76 18.14
C VAL A 42 -4.73 4.09 16.97
N LEU A 43 -5.40 4.08 15.81
CA LEU A 43 -4.87 3.58 14.56
C LEU A 43 -4.39 4.75 13.70
N PHE A 44 -3.11 4.70 13.31
CA PHE A 44 -2.52 5.64 12.36
C PHE A 44 -2.52 5.02 10.95
N ASP A 45 -3.11 5.72 10.00
CA ASP A 45 -3.11 5.38 8.58
C ASP A 45 -1.82 5.92 7.97
N GLN A 46 -0.84 5.05 7.80
CA GLN A 46 0.53 5.30 7.35
C GLN A 46 1.42 6.06 8.36
N PHE A 47 2.75 5.84 8.24
CA PHE A 47 3.74 6.39 9.16
C PHE A 47 3.76 7.92 9.24
N MET A 48 3.41 8.62 8.16
CA MET A 48 3.36 10.10 8.15
C MET A 48 2.30 10.65 9.09
N ILE A 49 1.20 9.92 9.28
CA ILE A 49 0.15 10.29 10.24
C ILE A 49 0.62 10.02 11.67
N GLU A 50 1.33 8.91 11.88
CA GLU A 50 1.96 8.63 13.17
C GLU A 50 2.97 9.73 13.55
N GLU A 51 3.86 10.12 12.65
CA GLU A 51 4.81 11.23 12.89
C GLU A 51 4.11 12.54 13.26
N GLN A 52 2.96 12.81 12.66
CA GLN A 52 2.21 14.04 12.90
C GLN A 52 1.50 14.03 14.25
N PHE A 53 0.95 12.89 14.66
CA PHE A 53 0.04 12.80 15.79
C PHE A 53 0.48 11.83 16.90
N GLY A 54 1.37 10.88 16.64
CA GLY A 54 1.76 9.83 17.58
C GLY A 54 2.28 10.37 18.92
N TRP A 55 3.19 11.33 18.86
CA TRP A 55 3.73 11.98 20.06
C TRP A 55 2.67 12.74 20.89
N ARG A 56 1.61 13.25 20.24
CA ARG A 56 0.49 13.91 20.92
C ARG A 56 -0.40 12.88 21.62
N VAL A 57 -0.64 11.73 20.96
CA VAL A 57 -1.35 10.60 21.57
C VAL A 57 -0.58 10.08 22.77
N GLU A 58 0.71 9.85 22.66
CA GLU A 58 1.57 9.41 23.76
C GLU A 58 1.50 10.37 24.96
N LYS A 59 1.52 11.68 24.69
CA LYS A 59 1.47 12.71 25.73
C LYS A 59 0.12 12.80 26.45
N HIS A 60 -0.98 12.69 25.70
CA HIS A 60 -2.33 12.98 26.21
C HIS A 60 -3.14 11.71 26.54
N CYS A 61 -2.80 10.57 25.94
CA CYS A 61 -3.43 9.28 26.15
C CYS A 61 -2.36 8.18 26.31
N PRO A 62 -1.51 8.23 27.34
CA PRO A 62 -0.34 7.33 27.47
C PRO A 62 -0.71 5.84 27.58
N ASN A 63 -1.95 5.53 27.92
CA ASN A 63 -2.46 4.16 28.06
C ASN A 63 -3.14 3.65 26.77
N ALA A 64 -3.31 4.48 25.76
CA ALA A 64 -3.89 4.07 24.49
C ALA A 64 -2.92 3.17 23.71
N LEU A 65 -3.40 2.06 23.20
CA LEU A 65 -2.66 1.20 22.27
C LEU A 65 -2.46 1.96 20.94
N ARG A 66 -1.22 2.15 20.54
CA ARG A 66 -0.87 2.81 19.28
C ARG A 66 -0.62 1.74 18.20
N VAL A 67 -1.46 1.77 17.19
CA VAL A 67 -1.43 0.83 16.07
C VAL A 67 -1.10 1.57 14.79
N LEU A 68 -0.12 1.11 14.02
CA LEU A 68 0.20 1.64 12.70
C LEU A 68 -0.32 0.68 11.63
N GLU A 69 -1.13 1.18 10.71
CA GLU A 69 -1.48 0.49 9.47
C GLU A 69 -0.56 1.04 8.38
N THR A 70 0.22 0.16 7.74
CA THR A 70 1.25 0.58 6.79
C THR A 70 0.76 0.63 5.35
N SER A 71 -0.29 -0.14 5.00
CA SER A 71 -0.73 -0.51 3.65
C SER A 71 0.40 -1.21 2.88
N ASP A 72 1.55 -0.58 2.74
CA ASP A 72 2.82 -1.08 2.21
C ASP A 72 3.96 -0.22 2.74
N LEU A 73 5.19 -0.71 2.66
CA LEU A 73 6.37 0.07 3.02
C LEU A 73 6.65 1.13 1.95
N GLN A 74 6.41 2.39 2.29
CA GLN A 74 6.62 3.52 1.38
C GLN A 74 8.10 3.66 0.98
N SER A 75 9.02 3.37 1.89
CA SER A 75 10.45 3.38 1.62
C SER A 75 10.85 2.29 0.63
N LEU A 76 10.29 1.09 0.75
CA LEU A 76 10.53 0.00 -0.19
C LEU A 76 9.95 0.32 -1.58
N ARG A 77 8.73 0.85 -1.62
CA ARG A 77 8.11 1.32 -2.88
C ARG A 77 8.99 2.37 -3.55
N HIS A 78 9.49 3.33 -2.79
CA HIS A 78 10.38 4.37 -3.31
C HIS A 78 11.70 3.80 -3.84
N ALA A 79 12.34 2.89 -3.09
CA ALA A 79 13.58 2.23 -3.49
C ALA A 79 13.40 1.44 -4.81
N ARG A 80 12.34 0.64 -4.91
CA ARG A 80 11.97 -0.09 -6.13
C ARG A 80 11.76 0.84 -7.32
N HIS A 81 11.08 1.96 -7.11
CA HIS A 81 10.85 2.95 -8.16
C HIS A 81 12.16 3.60 -8.64
N GLN A 82 13.07 3.95 -7.74
CA GLN A 82 14.39 4.49 -8.11
C GLN A 82 15.22 3.45 -8.86
N ARG A 83 15.29 2.22 -8.37
CA ARG A 83 15.98 1.11 -9.05
C ARG A 83 15.45 0.89 -10.46
N LEU A 84 14.13 0.89 -10.63
CA LEU A 84 13.52 0.78 -11.95
C LEU A 84 13.93 1.93 -12.87
N LYS A 85 13.85 3.17 -12.38
CA LYS A 85 14.29 4.34 -13.15
C LYS A 85 15.76 4.26 -13.58
N ASP A 86 16.63 3.85 -12.67
CA ASP A 86 18.06 3.78 -12.96
C ASP A 86 18.37 2.67 -13.97
N ARG A 87 17.71 1.52 -13.86
CA ARG A 87 17.84 0.43 -14.83
C ARG A 87 17.28 0.77 -16.21
N LEU A 88 16.24 1.59 -16.31
CA LEU A 88 15.65 2.00 -17.58
C LEU A 88 16.46 3.10 -18.30
N LYS A 89 17.32 3.85 -17.61
CA LYS A 89 18.16 4.90 -18.24
C LYS A 89 19.17 4.35 -19.24
N ASP A 90 19.69 3.14 -18.99
CA ASP A 90 20.80 2.56 -19.72
C ASP A 90 20.36 1.44 -20.68
N ARG A 91 19.05 1.31 -20.95
CA ARG A 91 18.49 0.24 -21.78
C ARG A 91 17.93 0.74 -23.09
N ASP A 92 18.37 0.09 -24.18
CA ASP A 92 17.80 0.27 -25.53
C ASP A 92 16.45 -0.45 -25.69
N ASP A 93 16.15 -1.49 -24.89
CA ASP A 93 14.89 -2.23 -24.90
C ASP A 93 14.19 -2.17 -23.53
N ALA A 94 13.18 -1.28 -23.43
CA ALA A 94 12.32 -1.14 -22.26
C ALA A 94 11.42 -2.36 -22.01
N ASN A 95 11.37 -3.34 -22.91
CA ASN A 95 10.50 -4.53 -22.81
C ASN A 95 11.23 -5.76 -22.25
N ASP A 96 12.55 -5.71 -22.08
CA ASP A 96 13.28 -6.79 -21.39
C ASP A 96 13.20 -6.63 -19.86
N PHE A 97 12.21 -7.28 -19.26
CA PHE A 97 11.95 -7.25 -17.82
C PHE A 97 12.60 -8.38 -17.05
N THR A 98 13.31 -9.31 -17.71
CA THR A 98 13.83 -10.53 -17.08
C THR A 98 14.75 -10.26 -15.88
N GLU A 99 15.55 -9.20 -15.93
CA GLU A 99 16.41 -8.81 -14.82
C GLU A 99 15.75 -7.83 -13.82
N LEU A 100 14.64 -7.18 -14.22
CA LEU A 100 13.97 -6.19 -13.37
C LEU A 100 13.20 -6.84 -12.21
N PHE A 101 12.79 -8.09 -12.38
CA PHE A 101 11.96 -8.83 -11.42
C PHE A 101 12.73 -9.87 -10.61
N ALA A 102 14.05 -9.94 -10.76
CA ALA A 102 14.86 -10.79 -9.87
C ALA A 102 14.79 -10.22 -8.44
N PRO A 103 14.11 -10.88 -7.50
CA PRO A 103 13.99 -10.39 -6.13
C PRO A 103 15.34 -10.51 -5.44
N ALA A 104 15.96 -9.41 -5.12
CA ALA A 104 17.10 -9.37 -4.26
C ALA A 104 16.75 -8.52 -3.04
N LEU A 105 16.11 -9.12 -2.03
CA LEU A 105 15.75 -8.46 -0.77
C LEU A 105 16.93 -7.68 -0.18
N ARG A 106 18.13 -8.21 -0.34
CA ARG A 106 19.35 -7.54 0.12
C ARG A 106 19.66 -6.26 -0.66
N GLU A 107 19.52 -6.30 -1.98
CA GLU A 107 19.72 -5.10 -2.82
C GLU A 107 18.65 -4.05 -2.53
N GLU A 108 17.41 -4.46 -2.33
CA GLU A 108 16.33 -3.58 -1.92
C GLU A 108 16.58 -2.95 -0.56
N PHE A 109 17.07 -3.74 0.41
CA PHE A 109 17.51 -3.22 1.70
C PHE A 109 18.65 -2.20 1.55
N GLU A 110 19.69 -2.52 0.80
CA GLU A 110 20.84 -1.63 0.58
C GLU A 110 20.40 -0.29 -0.07
N LEU A 111 19.41 -0.32 -0.97
CA LEU A 111 18.87 0.88 -1.61
C LEU A 111 18.01 1.73 -0.66
N MET A 112 17.30 1.11 0.28
CA MET A 112 16.39 1.84 1.16
C MET A 112 17.02 2.23 2.50
N ALA A 113 18.01 1.47 3.02
CA ALA A 113 18.50 1.60 4.38
C ALA A 113 19.06 2.98 4.72
N ASP A 114 19.73 3.63 3.77
CA ASP A 114 20.29 4.97 3.96
C ASP A 114 19.31 6.11 3.66
N ALA A 115 18.17 5.80 3.07
CA ALA A 115 17.17 6.81 2.74
C ALA A 115 16.50 7.38 4.00
N ASP A 116 16.36 8.70 4.06
CA ASP A 116 15.65 9.35 5.17
C ASP A 116 14.20 8.87 5.31
N LEU A 117 13.57 8.52 4.20
CA LEU A 117 12.23 7.95 4.19
C LEU A 117 12.17 6.63 4.98
N ALA A 118 13.14 5.73 4.78
CA ALA A 118 13.20 4.47 5.52
C ALA A 118 13.47 4.70 7.02
N LYS A 119 14.39 5.61 7.36
CA LYS A 119 14.69 5.93 8.77
C LYS A 119 13.44 6.43 9.50
N ARG A 120 12.65 7.29 8.86
CA ARG A 120 11.40 7.83 9.42
C ARG A 120 10.34 6.73 9.57
N GLU A 121 10.13 5.92 8.53
CA GLU A 121 9.16 4.83 8.54
C GLU A 121 9.51 3.78 9.60
N ILE A 122 10.77 3.33 9.65
CA ILE A 122 11.25 2.39 10.68
C ILE A 122 11.09 2.97 12.09
N ALA A 123 11.39 4.26 12.27
CA ALA A 123 11.19 4.92 13.56
C ALA A 123 9.71 4.95 13.99
N ALA A 124 8.78 5.14 13.04
CA ALA A 124 7.34 5.08 13.32
C ALA A 124 6.90 3.67 13.74
N LEU A 125 7.41 2.63 13.07
CA LEU A 125 7.15 1.23 13.44
C LEU A 125 7.60 0.93 14.89
N TYR A 126 8.74 1.46 15.32
CA TYR A 126 9.23 1.29 16.70
C TYR A 126 8.44 2.10 17.75
N ARG A 127 7.81 3.20 17.36
CA ARG A 127 7.00 4.02 18.28
C ARG A 127 5.61 3.45 18.52
N CYS A 128 5.13 2.56 17.66
CA CYS A 128 3.84 1.91 17.81
C CYS A 128 3.96 0.58 18.57
N ASP A 129 2.89 0.23 19.27
CA ASP A 129 2.80 -1.00 20.05
C ASP A 129 2.49 -2.21 19.16
N LEU A 130 1.87 -1.96 17.99
CA LEU A 130 1.55 -2.96 16.97
C LEU A 130 1.54 -2.32 15.59
N ASN A 131 2.07 -3.05 14.59
CA ASN A 131 2.05 -2.63 13.19
C ASN A 131 1.33 -3.67 12.32
N LEU A 132 0.31 -3.23 11.60
CA LEU A 132 -0.47 -4.06 10.68
C LEU A 132 0.18 -4.03 9.30
N MET A 133 0.58 -5.20 8.83
CA MET A 133 1.29 -5.39 7.56
C MET A 133 0.47 -6.25 6.62
N ILE A 134 0.30 -5.86 5.37
CA ILE A 134 -0.41 -6.68 4.37
C ILE A 134 0.50 -7.70 3.67
N SER A 135 1.80 -7.54 3.74
CA SER A 135 2.80 -8.36 3.04
C SER A 135 3.70 -9.12 4.01
N GLU A 136 3.68 -10.45 3.94
CA GLU A 136 4.61 -11.30 4.71
C GLU A 136 6.07 -11.08 4.28
N VAL A 137 6.31 -10.80 3.00
CA VAL A 137 7.66 -10.49 2.47
C VAL A 137 8.22 -9.20 3.09
N GLU A 138 7.37 -8.19 3.30
CA GLU A 138 7.79 -6.97 3.99
C GLU A 138 8.05 -7.20 5.47
N ILE A 139 7.28 -8.08 6.13
CA ILE A 139 7.55 -8.52 7.50
C ILE A 139 8.93 -9.20 7.59
N GLU A 140 9.22 -10.12 6.68
CA GLU A 140 10.52 -10.79 6.63
C GLU A 140 11.66 -9.78 6.42
N LEU A 141 11.51 -8.83 5.50
CA LEU A 141 12.47 -7.76 5.27
C LEU A 141 12.73 -6.95 6.55
N LEU A 142 11.69 -6.55 7.27
CA LEU A 142 11.81 -5.78 8.51
C LEU A 142 12.50 -6.57 9.61
N VAL A 143 12.16 -7.84 9.78
CA VAL A 143 12.76 -8.69 10.81
C VAL A 143 14.20 -9.05 10.46
N GLU A 144 14.45 -9.49 9.24
CA GLU A 144 15.76 -10.02 8.86
C GLU A 144 16.80 -8.93 8.61
N GLN A 145 16.41 -7.82 8.00
CA GLN A 145 17.35 -6.77 7.62
C GLN A 145 17.38 -5.61 8.61
N PHE A 146 16.22 -5.09 9.00
CA PHE A 146 16.12 -3.98 9.95
C PHE A 146 16.11 -4.41 11.42
N LYS A 147 16.05 -5.72 11.69
CA LYS A 147 16.06 -6.29 13.05
C LYS A 147 14.90 -5.81 13.92
N LEU A 148 13.74 -5.49 13.31
CA LEU A 148 12.54 -5.21 14.08
C LEU A 148 12.09 -6.44 14.87
N PRO A 149 11.68 -6.28 16.13
CA PRO A 149 11.05 -7.37 16.88
C PRO A 149 9.82 -7.91 16.16
N ARG A 150 9.76 -9.24 15.98
CA ARG A 150 8.64 -9.88 15.27
C ARG A 150 7.29 -9.59 15.93
N ASP A 151 7.29 -9.44 17.26
CA ASP A 151 6.09 -9.20 18.06
C ASP A 151 5.44 -7.83 17.80
N LEU A 152 6.18 -6.89 17.22
CA LEU A 152 5.62 -5.59 16.79
C LEU A 152 4.87 -5.68 15.45
N LEU A 153 4.97 -6.80 14.72
CA LEU A 153 4.48 -6.93 13.36
C LEU A 153 3.38 -7.97 13.29
N HIS A 154 2.22 -7.58 12.81
CA HIS A 154 1.09 -8.47 12.63
C HIS A 154 0.68 -8.51 11.15
N TRP A 155 0.62 -9.70 10.60
CA TRP A 155 0.10 -9.89 9.24
C TRP A 155 -1.42 -9.68 9.23
N CYS A 156 -1.85 -8.65 8.54
CA CYS A 156 -3.25 -8.27 8.39
C CYS A 156 -3.54 -8.06 6.89
N PRO A 157 -3.86 -9.10 6.15
CA PRO A 157 -4.14 -9.00 4.73
C PRO A 157 -5.41 -8.18 4.48
N LEU A 158 -5.56 -7.68 3.24
CA LEU A 158 -6.77 -6.95 2.85
C LEU A 158 -8.01 -7.78 3.14
N MET A 159 -8.89 -7.24 3.95
CA MET A 159 -10.17 -7.87 4.30
C MET A 159 -11.19 -7.58 3.20
N VAL A 160 -11.70 -8.64 2.58
CA VAL A 160 -12.76 -8.57 1.59
C VAL A 160 -13.91 -9.46 2.01
N GLU A 161 -15.12 -9.01 1.75
CA GLU A 161 -16.29 -9.87 1.96
C GLU A 161 -16.23 -11.07 1.02
N PRO A 162 -16.51 -12.29 1.51
CA PRO A 162 -16.61 -13.44 0.62
C PRO A 162 -17.72 -13.20 -0.42
N PRO A 163 -17.52 -13.63 -1.67
CA PRO A 163 -18.53 -13.46 -2.70
C PRO A 163 -19.85 -14.13 -2.28
N SER A 164 -20.97 -13.45 -2.50
CA SER A 164 -22.31 -13.93 -2.17
C SER A 164 -22.76 -15.14 -3.00
N ALA A 165 -22.09 -15.39 -4.12
CA ALA A 165 -22.33 -16.54 -5.00
C ALA A 165 -21.05 -17.37 -5.15
N PRO A 166 -21.15 -18.69 -5.33
CA PRO A 166 -20.00 -19.52 -5.62
C PRO A 166 -19.30 -19.06 -6.91
N PRO A 167 -17.96 -19.07 -6.94
CA PRO A 167 -17.22 -18.68 -8.13
C PRO A 167 -17.54 -19.61 -9.31
N VAL A 168 -17.59 -19.04 -10.51
CA VAL A 168 -17.74 -19.83 -11.75
C VAL A 168 -16.62 -20.88 -11.81
N PRO A 169 -16.92 -22.17 -12.05
CA PRO A 169 -15.92 -23.20 -12.18
C PRO A 169 -14.86 -22.86 -13.22
N PHE A 170 -13.62 -23.27 -13.03
CA PHE A 170 -12.52 -22.91 -13.94
C PHE A 170 -12.81 -23.31 -15.40
N ALA A 171 -13.42 -24.48 -15.60
CA ALA A 171 -13.78 -25.00 -16.93
C ALA A 171 -14.79 -24.12 -17.70
N ASP A 172 -15.60 -23.34 -16.96
CA ASP A 172 -16.63 -22.46 -17.53
C ASP A 172 -16.14 -21.01 -17.67
N ARG A 173 -14.91 -20.70 -17.22
CA ARG A 173 -14.32 -19.39 -17.35
C ARG A 173 -13.79 -19.18 -18.77
N ALA A 174 -14.11 -18.04 -19.34
CA ALA A 174 -13.60 -17.62 -20.63
C ALA A 174 -13.06 -16.19 -20.51
N HIS A 175 -12.02 -15.90 -21.29
CA HIS A 175 -11.46 -14.56 -21.35
C HIS A 175 -10.58 -14.17 -20.14
N PHE A 176 -10.00 -12.98 -20.22
CA PHE A 176 -9.08 -12.40 -19.24
C PHE A 176 -9.58 -11.03 -18.82
N LEU A 177 -9.33 -10.66 -17.59
CA LEU A 177 -9.72 -9.39 -17.01
C LEU A 177 -8.49 -8.69 -16.40
N SER A 178 -8.36 -7.40 -16.68
CA SER A 178 -7.48 -6.48 -15.96
C SER A 178 -8.30 -5.32 -15.42
N ILE A 179 -8.07 -4.93 -14.16
CA ILE A 179 -8.76 -3.80 -13.55
C ILE A 179 -7.76 -2.91 -12.82
N GLY A 180 -7.90 -1.57 -12.93
CA GLY A 180 -7.01 -0.65 -12.22
C GLY A 180 -7.43 0.81 -12.35
N ASN A 181 -6.90 1.64 -11.46
CA ASN A 181 -6.99 3.08 -11.58
C ASN A 181 -5.80 3.58 -12.41
N PHE A 182 -6.04 4.12 -13.60
CA PHE A 182 -4.97 4.51 -14.54
C PHE A 182 -4.28 5.86 -14.23
N ARG A 183 -4.69 6.57 -13.19
CA ARG A 183 -3.86 7.63 -12.59
C ARG A 183 -2.66 7.06 -11.84
N HIS A 184 -2.71 5.79 -11.44
CA HIS A 184 -1.59 5.10 -10.83
C HIS A 184 -0.69 4.51 -11.94
N ALA A 185 0.50 5.06 -12.10
CA ALA A 185 1.41 4.74 -13.19
C ALA A 185 1.66 3.23 -13.39
N PRO A 186 1.89 2.40 -12.34
CA PRO A 186 2.05 0.96 -12.52
C PRO A 186 0.88 0.26 -13.22
N ASN A 187 -0.35 0.74 -13.04
CA ASN A 187 -1.52 0.09 -13.63
C ASN A 187 -1.60 0.27 -15.15
N TRP A 188 -1.35 1.48 -15.66
CA TRP A 188 -1.36 1.69 -17.10
C TRP A 188 -0.13 1.07 -17.77
N ASP A 189 1.04 1.11 -17.11
CA ASP A 189 2.25 0.46 -17.59
C ASP A 189 2.07 -1.05 -17.70
N ALA A 190 1.50 -1.69 -16.67
CA ALA A 190 1.14 -3.11 -16.71
C ALA A 190 0.20 -3.46 -17.86
N VAL A 191 -0.79 -2.60 -18.16
CA VAL A 191 -1.69 -2.81 -19.31
C VAL A 191 -0.97 -2.67 -20.63
N LEU A 192 -0.07 -1.71 -20.78
CA LEU A 192 0.75 -1.57 -22.00
C LEU A 192 1.62 -2.82 -22.21
N TRP A 193 2.33 -3.25 -21.18
CA TRP A 193 3.14 -4.46 -21.23
C TRP A 193 2.30 -5.70 -21.52
N MET A 194 1.17 -5.84 -20.87
CA MET A 194 0.23 -6.94 -21.15
C MET A 194 -0.19 -6.95 -22.61
N LYS A 195 -0.56 -5.81 -23.19
CA LYS A 195 -1.02 -5.70 -24.58
C LYS A 195 0.11 -5.94 -25.60
N THR A 196 1.32 -5.48 -25.31
CA THR A 196 2.43 -5.50 -26.27
C THR A 196 3.26 -6.78 -26.21
N ALA A 197 3.47 -7.34 -25.01
CA ALA A 197 4.36 -8.48 -24.81
C ALA A 197 3.61 -9.78 -24.45
N ILE A 198 2.63 -9.73 -23.54
CA ILE A 198 1.98 -10.93 -22.99
C ILE A 198 0.81 -11.37 -23.87
N TRP A 199 -0.07 -10.44 -24.25
CA TRP A 199 -1.31 -10.75 -24.95
C TRP A 199 -1.09 -11.42 -26.33
N PRO A 200 -0.10 -11.04 -27.14
CA PRO A 200 0.21 -11.75 -28.37
C PRO A 200 0.49 -13.24 -28.16
N LEU A 201 1.30 -13.58 -27.14
CA LEU A 201 1.63 -14.97 -26.80
C LEU A 201 0.38 -15.77 -26.35
N ILE A 202 -0.49 -15.14 -25.57
CA ILE A 202 -1.76 -15.76 -25.17
C ILE A 202 -2.64 -16.01 -26.39
N ARG A 203 -2.72 -15.05 -27.32
CA ARG A 203 -3.53 -15.16 -28.55
C ARG A 203 -3.07 -16.27 -29.49
N GLU A 204 -1.79 -16.58 -29.53
CA GLU A 204 -1.25 -17.73 -30.29
C GLU A 204 -1.84 -19.05 -29.79
N GLN A 205 -1.99 -19.23 -28.49
CA GLN A 205 -2.52 -20.45 -27.89
C GLN A 205 -4.04 -20.43 -27.74
N LEU A 206 -4.64 -19.27 -27.54
CA LEU A 206 -6.06 -19.07 -27.29
C LEU A 206 -6.64 -17.99 -28.23
N PRO A 207 -6.78 -18.26 -29.53
CA PRO A 207 -7.11 -17.24 -30.53
C PRO A 207 -8.50 -16.61 -30.35
N LYS A 208 -9.41 -17.29 -29.64
CA LYS A 208 -10.77 -16.78 -29.35
C LYS A 208 -10.87 -16.04 -28.00
N ALA A 209 -9.82 -16.07 -27.18
CA ALA A 209 -9.84 -15.37 -25.91
C ALA A 209 -9.88 -13.84 -26.13
N GLN A 210 -10.53 -13.16 -25.19
CA GLN A 210 -10.62 -11.70 -25.15
C GLN A 210 -9.93 -11.19 -23.89
N LEU A 211 -9.33 -10.01 -23.97
CA LEU A 211 -8.81 -9.28 -22.82
C LEU A 211 -9.74 -8.09 -22.56
N HIS A 212 -10.36 -8.09 -21.38
CA HIS A 212 -11.21 -7.02 -20.91
C HIS A 212 -10.41 -6.14 -19.95
N ILE A 213 -10.36 -4.84 -20.24
CA ILE A 213 -9.62 -3.86 -19.43
C ILE A 213 -10.65 -2.90 -18.84
N TYR A 214 -10.73 -2.87 -17.51
CA TYR A 214 -11.62 -1.99 -16.76
C TYR A 214 -10.82 -1.05 -15.88
N GLY A 215 -11.33 0.18 -15.70
CA GLY A 215 -10.70 1.11 -14.80
C GLY A 215 -11.15 2.55 -14.98
N ALA A 216 -10.85 3.37 -13.98
CA ALA A 216 -11.08 4.80 -14.02
C ALA A 216 -9.88 5.53 -14.64
N TYR A 217 -10.15 6.69 -15.28
CA TYR A 217 -9.15 7.59 -15.85
C TYR A 217 -8.30 6.95 -16.95
N THR A 218 -8.94 6.22 -17.85
CA THR A 218 -8.27 5.64 -19.03
C THR A 218 -7.60 6.75 -19.84
N PRO A 219 -6.29 6.64 -20.15
CA PRO A 219 -5.63 7.58 -21.07
C PRO A 219 -6.24 7.46 -22.47
N PRO A 220 -6.22 8.54 -23.25
CA PRO A 220 -6.74 8.53 -24.63
C PRO A 220 -6.02 7.55 -25.55
#